data_76c18f0acbe94cb06be94214baeab0b4
#
_entry.id   76c18f0acbe94cb06be94214baeab0b4
#
_cell.length_a   1.000
_cell.length_b   1.000
_cell.length_c   1.000
_cell.angle_alpha   90.00
_cell.angle_beta   90.00
_cell.angle_gamma   90.00
#
_symmetry.space_group_name_H-M   'P 1'
#
loop_
_entity.id
_entity.type
_entity.pdbx_description
1 polymer ?
#
loop_
_entity_poly.entity_id
_entity_poly.type
_entity_poly.pdbx_seq_one_letter_code
_entity_poly.pdbx_strand_id
1 'polypeptide(L)'
;MFLKNTAKSLNTARNSVAMYKISMVSLGCPKNQVDAEMMLATLKTAGFEIGAPEAEADAIIINTCGFIEDAKKEAIENILEAAEYKKTGKCKALIVTGCLAERYKNDVTEEIPEVDVCVGIGADGDIAKIVTDALKGSTENVFADKYELNLNSDRILGGYPFSTYLKIGDGCDNCCTYCAIPKIRGRMRSRTIEDCVKEAEKLAAGGVKELTVVAQDTTAYGEDIYGRPMLAELLRELCKIEGLHWIRTLYTYPDRITDELLETVAQEEKLVKYFDIPLQHVNGDILKRMNRKGDYESLSALIDKIRAKVSGVTLRTTLITGFPGETDEQFCELAQFVKEKRFDRLGCFTYSAEEDTVAATFPDQIDEQTKQDRMENIMEMQLTIAAEKNEEKVGTVTEVLIEGWDDYIKCYFGRTPADAPEVDGKIFFMSTRPLVIGEFVRVRVNDTLDYDLLGELEE
;
A
#
# COMPACT_ATOMS: atom_id res chain seq x y z
N MET A 1 14.98 28.71 67.82
CA MET A 1 15.81 29.35 66.81
C MET A 1 15.36 28.88 65.44
N PHE A 2 14.83 29.78 64.65
CA PHE A 2 14.02 29.55 63.47
C PHE A 2 14.82 29.04 62.26
N LEU A 3 14.34 28.00 61.56
CA LEU A 3 14.68 27.71 60.21
C LEU A 3 13.42 27.80 59.37
N LYS A 4 13.36 28.83 58.50
CA LYS A 4 12.30 29.08 57.55
C LYS A 4 12.47 28.15 56.34
N ASN A 5 11.49 27.32 56.11
CA ASN A 5 11.25 26.63 54.84
C ASN A 5 10.78 27.63 53.78
N THR A 6 11.54 27.79 52.71
CA THR A 6 11.09 28.39 51.49
C THR A 6 10.88 27.32 50.46
N ALA A 7 9.68 26.79 50.40
CA ALA A 7 9.22 26.03 49.23
C ALA A 7 8.93 26.99 48.07
N LYS A 8 9.85 27.05 47.11
CA LYS A 8 9.54 27.65 45.79
C LYS A 8 8.54 26.75 45.07
N SER A 9 7.33 27.23 44.91
CA SER A 9 6.33 26.68 44.03
C SER A 9 6.83 26.78 42.61
N LEU A 10 7.20 25.67 42.00
CA LEU A 10 7.30 25.50 40.56
C LEU A 10 5.89 25.55 39.98
N ASN A 11 5.45 26.73 39.64
CA ASN A 11 4.26 26.98 38.86
C ASN A 11 4.58 26.62 37.43
N THR A 12 4.47 25.35 37.05
CA THR A 12 4.40 24.92 35.68
C THR A 12 3.07 25.46 35.15
N ALA A 13 3.13 26.57 34.46
CA ALA A 13 2.06 27.04 33.62
C ALA A 13 1.77 25.91 32.59
N ARG A 14 0.79 25.07 32.88
CA ARG A 14 0.09 24.32 31.85
C ARG A 14 -0.60 25.37 31.00
N ASN A 15 0.06 25.77 29.91
CA ASN A 15 -0.64 26.40 28.82
C ASN A 15 -1.76 25.42 28.44
N SER A 16 -2.98 25.81 28.67
CA SER A 16 -4.16 25.20 28.04
C SER A 16 -4.05 25.53 26.55
N VAL A 17 -3.29 24.71 25.82
CA VAL A 17 -3.34 24.67 24.38
C VAL A 17 -4.78 24.27 24.08
N ALA A 18 -5.55 25.17 23.49
CA ALA A 18 -6.83 24.79 22.90
C ALA A 18 -6.54 23.54 22.07
N MET A 19 -7.29 22.45 22.35
CA MET A 19 -7.01 21.17 21.72
C MET A 19 -7.47 21.29 20.27
N TYR A 20 -6.52 21.63 19.36
CA TYR A 20 -6.81 21.78 17.95
C TYR A 20 -7.20 20.42 17.36
N LYS A 21 -8.19 20.46 16.51
CA LYS A 21 -8.74 19.29 15.81
C LYS A 21 -8.05 19.12 14.46
N ILE A 22 -7.58 17.91 14.19
CA ILE A 22 -6.89 17.58 12.95
C ILE A 22 -7.72 16.55 12.16
N SER A 23 -7.96 16.85 10.89
CA SER A 23 -8.38 15.86 9.89
C SER A 23 -7.18 15.42 9.06
N MET A 24 -7.13 14.16 8.68
CA MET A 24 -6.14 13.63 7.75
C MET A 24 -6.83 12.77 6.69
N VAL A 25 -6.63 13.14 5.44
CA VAL A 25 -6.98 12.37 4.26
C VAL A 25 -5.71 11.69 3.76
N SER A 26 -5.71 10.36 3.67
CA SER A 26 -4.57 9.60 3.15
C SER A 26 -4.94 8.91 1.85
N LEU A 27 -4.24 9.27 0.78
CA LEU A 27 -4.47 8.78 -0.58
C LEU A 27 -3.35 7.83 -1.00
N GLY A 28 -3.66 6.96 -1.97
CA GLY A 28 -2.70 6.13 -2.67
C GLY A 28 -2.46 4.77 -2.00
N CYS A 29 -1.21 4.38 -1.81
CA CYS A 29 -0.83 3.00 -1.55
C CYS A 29 -0.67 2.67 -0.04
N PRO A 30 -0.60 1.38 0.33
CA PRO A 30 -0.39 0.93 1.72
C PRO A 30 0.82 1.55 2.43
N LYS A 31 1.91 1.85 1.70
CA LYS A 31 3.09 2.52 2.29
C LYS A 31 2.76 3.94 2.74
N ASN A 32 1.95 4.65 1.94
CA ASN A 32 1.49 6.00 2.25
C ASN A 32 0.52 6.00 3.45
N GLN A 33 -0.32 4.97 3.56
CA GLN A 33 -1.20 4.79 4.72
C GLN A 33 -0.38 4.60 6.01
N VAL A 34 0.66 3.76 5.99
CA VAL A 34 1.54 3.58 7.16
C VAL A 34 2.20 4.91 7.55
N ASP A 35 2.65 5.72 6.60
CA ASP A 35 3.22 7.04 6.87
C ASP A 35 2.20 7.97 7.55
N ALA A 36 0.94 7.99 7.08
CA ALA A 36 -0.15 8.74 7.70
C ALA A 36 -0.42 8.29 9.14
N GLU A 37 -0.46 6.99 9.40
CA GLU A 37 -0.68 6.42 10.73
C GLU A 37 0.43 6.79 11.72
N MET A 38 1.69 6.89 11.26
CA MET A 38 2.83 7.37 12.05
C MET A 38 2.70 8.87 12.35
N MET A 39 2.30 9.68 11.36
CA MET A 39 2.02 11.10 11.57
C MET A 39 0.89 11.33 12.58
N LEU A 40 -0.20 10.55 12.49
CA LEU A 40 -1.31 10.62 13.44
C LEU A 40 -0.87 10.31 14.87
N ALA A 41 0.00 9.33 15.07
CA ALA A 41 0.56 9.02 16.38
C ALA A 41 1.41 10.17 16.95
N THR A 42 2.23 10.79 16.11
CA THR A 42 3.04 11.97 16.45
C THR A 42 2.16 13.14 16.85
N LEU A 43 1.10 13.44 16.09
CA LEU A 43 0.13 14.50 16.38
C LEU A 43 -0.61 14.25 17.70
N LYS A 44 -1.09 13.03 17.93
CA LYS A 44 -1.77 12.67 19.17
C LYS A 44 -0.87 12.82 20.39
N THR A 45 0.39 12.39 20.26
CA THR A 45 1.39 12.52 21.34
C THR A 45 1.68 13.99 21.66
N ALA A 46 1.64 14.86 20.66
CA ALA A 46 1.77 16.31 20.83
C ALA A 46 0.52 17.00 21.41
N GLY A 47 -0.59 16.28 21.61
CA GLY A 47 -1.80 16.78 22.26
C GLY A 47 -2.88 17.30 21.31
N PHE A 48 -2.81 16.96 20.01
CA PHE A 48 -3.89 17.26 19.05
C PHE A 48 -5.04 16.24 19.18
N GLU A 49 -6.26 16.68 18.92
CA GLU A 49 -7.40 15.81 18.68
C GLU A 49 -7.39 15.36 17.22
N ILE A 50 -7.24 14.05 16.99
CA ILE A 50 -7.13 13.47 15.65
C ILE A 50 -8.45 12.82 15.23
N GLY A 51 -8.68 12.70 13.89
CA GLY A 51 -9.85 12.05 13.33
C GLY A 51 -11.12 12.92 13.33
N ALA A 52 -10.96 14.24 13.41
CA ALA A 52 -12.09 15.16 13.25
C ALA A 52 -12.63 15.13 11.82
N PRO A 53 -13.93 15.28 11.60
CA PRO A 53 -14.47 15.57 10.28
C PRO A 53 -13.84 16.85 9.70
N GLU A 54 -13.59 16.90 8.40
CA GLU A 54 -12.90 18.02 7.74
C GLU A 54 -13.56 19.38 8.01
N ALA A 55 -14.91 19.41 8.01
CA ALA A 55 -15.68 20.61 8.32
C ALA A 55 -15.48 21.16 9.74
N GLU A 56 -15.01 20.31 10.68
CA GLU A 56 -14.77 20.66 12.08
C GLU A 56 -13.29 20.82 12.43
N ALA A 57 -12.40 20.43 11.52
CA ALA A 57 -10.96 20.44 11.74
C ALA A 57 -10.38 21.87 11.76
N ASP A 58 -9.46 22.15 12.67
CA ASP A 58 -8.66 23.39 12.68
C ASP A 58 -7.53 23.33 11.66
N ALA A 59 -6.99 22.14 11.40
CA ALA A 59 -6.07 21.89 10.28
C ALA A 59 -6.44 20.59 9.56
N ILE A 60 -6.29 20.60 8.23
CA ILE A 60 -6.50 19.45 7.35
C ILE A 60 -5.15 19.07 6.75
N ILE A 61 -4.79 17.80 6.82
CA ILE A 61 -3.58 17.25 6.23
C ILE A 61 -3.98 16.30 5.11
N ILE A 62 -3.49 16.54 3.90
CA ILE A 62 -3.67 15.66 2.76
C ILE A 62 -2.35 14.92 2.49
N ASN A 63 -2.33 13.64 2.80
CA ASN A 63 -1.20 12.77 2.48
C ASN A 63 -1.40 12.18 1.08
N THR A 64 -0.64 12.68 0.12
CA THR A 64 -0.90 12.55 -1.31
C THR A 64 -0.13 11.40 -1.97
N CYS A 65 -0.70 10.86 -3.05
CA CYS A 65 0.00 10.05 -4.03
C CYS A 65 0.43 10.92 -5.24
N GLY A 66 1.61 10.65 -5.79
CA GLY A 66 2.14 11.37 -6.95
C GLY A 66 2.86 10.43 -7.90
N PHE A 67 2.43 9.14 -7.96
CA PHE A 67 3.12 8.11 -8.72
C PHE A 67 2.72 8.09 -10.19
N ILE A 68 1.43 8.19 -10.49
CA ILE A 68 0.88 8.21 -11.86
C ILE A 68 -0.10 9.37 -12.00
N GLU A 69 -0.41 9.74 -13.25
CA GLU A 69 -1.25 10.90 -13.58
C GLU A 69 -2.61 10.86 -12.88
N ASP A 70 -3.30 9.71 -12.87
CA ASP A 70 -4.62 9.61 -12.24
C ASP A 70 -4.56 9.81 -10.72
N ALA A 71 -3.51 9.29 -10.06
CA ALA A 71 -3.31 9.53 -8.63
C ALA A 71 -2.94 11.00 -8.32
N LYS A 72 -2.31 11.71 -9.26
CA LYS A 72 -2.06 13.16 -9.14
C LYS A 72 -3.37 13.94 -9.25
N LYS A 73 -4.24 13.59 -10.20
CA LYS A 73 -5.57 14.20 -10.36
C LYS A 73 -6.41 14.02 -9.09
N GLU A 74 -6.51 12.79 -8.59
CA GLU A 74 -7.20 12.47 -7.34
C GLU A 74 -6.64 13.31 -6.17
N ALA A 75 -5.31 13.43 -6.06
CA ALA A 75 -4.69 14.22 -5.01
C ALA A 75 -5.05 15.71 -5.13
N ILE A 76 -5.00 16.28 -6.33
CA ILE A 76 -5.35 17.70 -6.57
C ILE A 76 -6.84 17.94 -6.28
N GLU A 77 -7.75 17.06 -6.71
CA GLU A 77 -9.17 17.15 -6.42
C GLU A 77 -9.43 17.17 -4.90
N ASN A 78 -8.84 16.26 -4.15
CA ASN A 78 -8.97 16.23 -2.69
C ASN A 78 -8.39 17.48 -2.01
N ILE A 79 -7.27 18.03 -2.52
CA ILE A 79 -6.69 19.27 -2.00
C ILE A 79 -7.66 20.44 -2.21
N LEU A 80 -8.27 20.56 -3.40
CA LEU A 80 -9.20 21.62 -3.74
C LEU A 80 -10.51 21.49 -2.94
N GLU A 81 -11.03 20.28 -2.74
CA GLU A 81 -12.18 20.03 -1.86
C GLU A 81 -11.88 20.43 -0.42
N ALA A 82 -10.71 20.04 0.11
CA ALA A 82 -10.31 20.42 1.46
C ALA A 82 -10.12 21.94 1.61
N ALA A 83 -9.67 22.63 0.56
CA ALA A 83 -9.52 24.08 0.55
C ALA A 83 -10.85 24.83 0.76
N GLU A 84 -11.98 24.25 0.33
CA GLU A 84 -13.29 24.86 0.56
C GLU A 84 -13.65 24.97 2.06
N TYR A 85 -13.10 24.10 2.92
CA TYR A 85 -13.30 24.19 4.37
C TYR A 85 -12.57 25.37 5.03
N LYS A 86 -11.65 26.04 4.33
CA LYS A 86 -11.11 27.35 4.77
C LYS A 86 -12.14 28.47 4.67
N LYS A 87 -13.14 28.32 3.77
CA LYS A 87 -14.22 29.29 3.56
C LYS A 87 -15.50 28.90 4.31
N THR A 88 -15.85 27.63 4.30
CA THR A 88 -17.13 27.10 4.79
C THR A 88 -17.03 26.41 6.15
N GLY A 89 -15.85 25.98 6.58
CA GLY A 89 -15.57 25.24 7.81
C GLY A 89 -14.76 26.05 8.82
N LYS A 90 -13.97 25.33 9.59
CA LYS A 90 -13.08 25.88 10.65
C LYS A 90 -11.60 25.81 10.28
N CYS A 91 -11.26 25.29 9.11
CA CYS A 91 -9.90 25.04 8.68
C CYS A 91 -9.09 26.35 8.63
N LYS A 92 -8.01 26.41 9.40
CA LYS A 92 -7.05 27.52 9.48
C LYS A 92 -5.75 27.20 8.74
N ALA A 93 -5.46 25.91 8.56
CA ALA A 93 -4.24 25.44 7.90
C ALA A 93 -4.55 24.22 7.04
N LEU A 94 -4.25 24.30 5.74
CA LEU A 94 -4.28 23.19 4.80
C LEU A 94 -2.84 22.79 4.50
N ILE A 95 -2.48 21.55 4.84
CA ILE A 95 -1.14 21.00 4.75
C ILE A 95 -1.15 19.86 3.75
N VAL A 96 -0.23 19.86 2.79
CA VAL A 96 -0.07 18.80 1.81
C VAL A 96 1.25 18.08 2.06
N THR A 97 1.21 16.76 2.18
CA THR A 97 2.40 15.90 2.33
C THR A 97 2.33 14.67 1.42
N GLY A 98 3.32 13.77 1.50
CA GLY A 98 3.37 12.53 0.75
C GLY A 98 4.11 12.63 -0.58
N CYS A 99 3.82 11.67 -1.48
CA CYS A 99 4.59 11.49 -2.71
C CYS A 99 4.47 12.66 -3.69
N LEU A 100 3.30 13.28 -3.84
CA LEU A 100 3.12 14.45 -4.69
C LEU A 100 3.88 15.65 -4.12
N ALA A 101 3.76 15.91 -2.82
CA ALA A 101 4.48 16.96 -2.13
C ALA A 101 6.01 16.82 -2.27
N GLU A 102 6.54 15.61 -2.11
CA GLU A 102 7.98 15.34 -2.28
C GLU A 102 8.44 15.52 -3.74
N ARG A 103 7.59 15.18 -4.71
CA ARG A 103 7.92 15.25 -6.13
C ARG A 103 7.93 16.67 -6.66
N TYR A 104 6.91 17.46 -6.33
CA TYR A 104 6.69 18.81 -6.89
C TYR A 104 7.09 19.95 -5.94
N LYS A 105 7.27 19.66 -4.66
CA LYS A 105 7.80 20.62 -3.67
C LYS A 105 7.05 21.97 -3.66
N ASN A 106 7.77 23.05 -3.94
CA ASN A 106 7.21 24.40 -3.89
C ASN A 106 6.14 24.66 -4.97
N ASP A 107 6.20 23.93 -6.09
CA ASP A 107 5.23 24.08 -7.17
C ASP A 107 3.79 23.83 -6.66
N VAL A 108 3.64 22.94 -5.64
CA VAL A 108 2.33 22.65 -5.02
C VAL A 108 1.70 23.93 -4.44
N THR A 109 2.47 24.74 -3.70
CA THR A 109 1.96 25.98 -3.10
C THR A 109 1.94 27.15 -4.08
N GLU A 110 2.73 27.11 -5.14
CA GLU A 110 2.71 28.12 -6.21
C GLU A 110 1.49 27.95 -7.11
N GLU A 111 1.12 26.70 -7.47
CA GLU A 111 -0.02 26.40 -8.33
C GLU A 111 -1.35 26.31 -7.57
N ILE A 112 -1.33 25.98 -6.27
CA ILE A 112 -2.50 25.86 -5.42
C ILE A 112 -2.33 26.78 -4.19
N PRO A 113 -2.62 28.07 -4.32
CA PRO A 113 -2.40 29.06 -3.26
C PRO A 113 -3.21 28.83 -1.98
N GLU A 114 -4.23 27.99 -2.05
CA GLU A 114 -5.01 27.58 -0.88
C GLU A 114 -4.25 26.70 0.09
N VAL A 115 -3.18 26.02 -0.36
CA VAL A 115 -2.28 25.22 0.47
C VAL A 115 -1.39 26.15 1.27
N ASP A 116 -1.41 26.03 2.60
CA ASP A 116 -0.59 26.87 3.47
C ASP A 116 0.84 26.34 3.59
N VAL A 117 1.01 25.03 3.66
CA VAL A 117 2.33 24.39 3.83
C VAL A 117 2.41 23.10 3.01
N CYS A 118 3.49 22.97 2.25
CA CYS A 118 3.87 21.72 1.58
C CYS A 118 5.02 21.04 2.37
N VAL A 119 4.86 19.73 2.64
CA VAL A 119 5.76 18.96 3.50
C VAL A 119 6.31 17.77 2.73
N GLY A 120 7.63 17.67 2.58
CA GLY A 120 8.28 16.51 1.99
C GLY A 120 8.30 15.31 2.93
N ILE A 121 8.39 14.11 2.37
CA ILE A 121 8.38 12.83 3.11
C ILE A 121 9.40 12.79 4.25
N GLY A 122 10.59 13.38 4.06
CA GLY A 122 11.63 13.43 5.08
C GLY A 122 11.25 14.18 6.35
N ALA A 123 10.23 15.05 6.29
CA ALA A 123 9.77 15.88 7.39
C ALA A 123 8.55 15.34 8.14
N ASP A 124 8.05 14.14 7.80
CA ASP A 124 6.87 13.54 8.44
C ASP A 124 7.03 13.36 9.95
N GLY A 125 8.26 13.16 10.45
CA GLY A 125 8.57 13.09 11.87
C GLY A 125 8.34 14.41 12.63
N ASP A 126 8.43 15.54 11.96
CA ASP A 126 8.26 16.89 12.51
C ASP A 126 6.84 17.44 12.35
N ILE A 127 5.89 16.62 11.87
CA ILE A 127 4.54 17.05 11.49
C ILE A 127 3.82 17.83 12.62
N ALA A 128 4.00 17.46 13.87
CA ALA A 128 3.35 18.14 15.00
C ALA A 128 3.84 19.60 15.15
N LYS A 129 5.13 19.86 14.94
CA LYS A 129 5.69 21.20 14.93
C LYS A 129 5.19 21.98 13.73
N ILE A 130 5.22 21.38 12.55
CA ILE A 130 4.76 21.97 11.28
C ILE A 130 3.31 22.43 11.40
N VAL A 131 2.42 21.55 11.88
CA VAL A 131 1.00 21.86 12.11
C VAL A 131 0.85 23.01 13.13
N THR A 132 1.63 22.97 14.23
CA THR A 132 1.60 24.04 15.24
C THR A 132 1.96 25.38 14.65
N ASP A 133 2.98 25.45 13.81
CA ASP A 133 3.47 26.68 13.20
C ASP A 133 2.52 27.16 12.08
N ALA A 134 1.95 26.25 11.28
CA ALA A 134 0.92 26.57 10.29
C ALA A 134 -0.34 27.16 10.94
N LEU A 135 -0.82 26.60 12.06
CA LEU A 135 -1.95 27.15 12.83
C LEU A 135 -1.70 28.54 13.42
N LYS A 136 -0.41 28.96 13.53
CA LYS A 136 -0.02 30.32 13.91
C LYS A 136 0.20 31.24 12.72
N GLY A 137 -0.03 30.73 11.49
CA GLY A 137 0.10 31.49 10.25
C GLY A 137 1.43 31.37 9.52
N SER A 138 2.26 30.37 9.85
CA SER A 138 3.43 30.04 9.02
C SER A 138 2.99 29.42 7.69
N THR A 139 3.65 29.84 6.61
CA THR A 139 3.48 29.29 5.26
C THR A 139 4.82 28.78 4.72
N GLU A 140 5.73 28.41 5.60
CA GLU A 140 7.04 27.89 5.22
C GLU A 140 6.97 26.42 4.86
N ASN A 141 7.29 26.08 3.61
CA ASN A 141 7.39 24.71 3.15
C ASN A 141 8.58 24.00 3.80
N VAL A 142 8.43 22.71 4.12
CA VAL A 142 9.42 21.95 4.87
C VAL A 142 9.85 20.70 4.11
N PHE A 143 11.11 20.66 3.66
CA PHE A 143 11.69 19.52 2.94
C PHE A 143 12.98 19.09 3.64
N ALA A 144 12.87 18.08 4.49
CA ALA A 144 14.01 17.46 5.17
C ALA A 144 14.58 16.30 4.33
N ASP A 145 15.77 15.85 4.72
CA ASP A 145 16.37 14.68 4.06
C ASP A 145 15.56 13.42 4.36
N LYS A 146 14.99 12.83 3.31
CA LYS A 146 14.19 11.60 3.41
C LYS A 146 15.00 10.41 3.96
N TYR A 147 16.32 10.43 3.87
CA TYR A 147 17.18 9.38 4.41
C TYR A 147 17.31 9.42 5.94
N GLU A 148 16.96 10.53 6.57
CA GLU A 148 16.92 10.69 8.02
C GLU A 148 15.57 10.33 8.65
N LEU A 149 14.54 10.03 7.83
CA LEU A 149 13.22 9.66 8.31
C LEU A 149 13.28 8.39 9.18
N ASN A 150 12.77 8.49 10.39
CA ASN A 150 12.64 7.34 11.29
C ASN A 150 11.47 6.46 10.85
N LEU A 151 11.77 5.24 10.41
CA LEU A 151 10.78 4.26 9.97
C LEU A 151 10.18 3.42 11.13
N ASN A 152 10.61 3.65 12.38
CA ASN A 152 10.26 2.86 13.56
C ASN A 152 9.37 3.60 14.56
N SER A 153 8.55 4.54 14.11
CA SER A 153 7.64 5.31 14.96
C SER A 153 6.40 4.50 15.36
N ASP A 154 5.77 4.87 16.48
CA ASP A 154 4.45 4.33 16.83
C ASP A 154 3.40 4.75 15.80
N ARG A 155 2.30 3.98 15.69
CA ARG A 155 1.23 4.19 14.73
C ARG A 155 -0.15 4.21 15.38
N ILE A 156 -1.09 4.91 14.75
CA ILE A 156 -2.53 4.82 15.04
C ILE A 156 -3.20 4.29 13.77
N LEU A 157 -3.75 3.08 13.87
CA LEU A 157 -4.37 2.42 12.73
C LEU A 157 -5.58 3.21 12.23
N GLY A 158 -5.60 3.49 10.92
CA GLY A 158 -6.69 4.19 10.25
C GLY A 158 -7.73 3.26 9.62
N GLY A 159 -7.40 1.99 9.43
CA GLY A 159 -8.26 0.98 8.80
C GLY A 159 -8.90 0.00 9.79
N TYR A 160 -9.05 -1.24 9.36
CA TYR A 160 -9.58 -2.30 10.21
C TYR A 160 -8.65 -2.59 11.39
N PRO A 161 -9.18 -2.72 12.64
CA PRO A 161 -8.33 -2.98 13.81
C PRO A 161 -7.72 -4.38 13.83
N PHE A 162 -8.20 -5.29 12.98
CA PHE A 162 -7.77 -6.69 12.89
C PHE A 162 -6.89 -6.99 11.66
N SER A 163 -6.74 -6.06 10.72
CA SER A 163 -5.93 -6.21 9.50
C SER A 163 -5.16 -4.92 9.22
N THR A 164 -3.84 -5.01 9.01
CA THR A 164 -3.01 -3.83 8.72
C THR A 164 -1.75 -4.19 7.94
N TYR A 165 -1.04 -3.16 7.52
CA TYR A 165 0.21 -3.28 6.78
C TYR A 165 1.44 -3.17 7.72
N LEU A 166 2.50 -3.92 7.42
CA LEU A 166 3.83 -3.76 8.00
C LEU A 166 4.79 -3.25 6.92
N LYS A 167 5.19 -1.99 7.00
CA LYS A 167 6.19 -1.42 6.10
C LYS A 167 7.59 -1.80 6.57
N ILE A 168 8.26 -2.72 5.85
CA ILE A 168 9.56 -3.29 6.21
C ILE A 168 10.76 -2.50 5.66
N GLY A 169 10.49 -1.52 4.82
CA GLY A 169 11.50 -0.64 4.22
C GLY A 169 10.85 0.44 3.38
N ASP A 170 11.65 1.40 2.92
CA ASP A 170 11.22 2.49 2.05
C ASP A 170 12.24 2.76 0.96
N GLY A 171 11.79 3.27 -0.21
CA GLY A 171 12.65 3.47 -1.38
C GLY A 171 12.89 2.20 -2.20
N CYS A 172 13.57 2.33 -3.36
CA CYS A 172 13.79 1.23 -4.29
C CYS A 172 15.02 1.46 -5.16
N ASP A 173 15.85 0.44 -5.33
CA ASP A 173 17.06 0.48 -6.15
C ASP A 173 16.91 -0.17 -7.54
N ASN A 174 15.72 -0.65 -7.90
CA ASN A 174 15.49 -1.30 -9.21
C ASN A 174 15.62 -0.35 -10.39
N CYS A 175 15.37 0.95 -10.20
CA CYS A 175 15.52 1.99 -11.21
C CYS A 175 14.82 1.66 -12.53
N CYS A 176 13.62 1.08 -12.49
CA CYS A 176 12.79 0.85 -13.67
C CYS A 176 12.58 2.17 -14.42
N THR A 177 12.73 2.17 -15.74
CA THR A 177 12.77 3.40 -16.56
C THR A 177 11.47 4.22 -16.54
N TYR A 178 10.35 3.59 -16.24
CA TYR A 178 9.03 4.21 -16.12
C TYR A 178 8.70 4.71 -14.70
N CYS A 179 9.56 4.45 -13.70
CA CYS A 179 9.22 4.59 -12.30
C CYS A 179 9.84 5.83 -11.67
N ALA A 180 9.02 6.68 -11.06
CA ALA A 180 9.46 7.88 -10.34
C ALA A 180 9.88 7.60 -8.87
N ILE A 181 9.65 6.40 -8.34
CA ILE A 181 9.90 6.07 -6.92
C ILE A 181 11.33 6.38 -6.45
N PRO A 182 12.41 6.05 -7.19
CA PRO A 182 13.76 6.37 -6.74
C PRO A 182 13.98 7.87 -6.52
N LYS A 183 13.30 8.74 -7.28
CA LYS A 183 13.35 10.19 -7.11
C LYS A 183 12.51 10.65 -5.93
N ILE A 184 11.33 10.07 -5.74
CA ILE A 184 10.39 10.45 -4.68
C ILE A 184 10.86 9.90 -3.33
N ARG A 185 11.07 8.58 -3.22
CA ARG A 185 11.36 7.90 -1.94
C ARG A 185 12.83 7.57 -1.71
N GLY A 186 13.65 7.76 -2.74
CA GLY A 186 15.09 7.50 -2.68
C GLY A 186 15.44 6.00 -2.82
N ARG A 187 16.66 5.67 -2.38
CA ARG A 187 17.17 4.31 -2.36
C ARG A 187 16.50 3.46 -1.30
N MET A 188 16.56 2.14 -1.47
CA MET A 188 16.06 1.17 -0.49
C MET A 188 16.71 1.40 0.88
N ARG A 189 15.89 1.42 1.90
CA ARG A 189 16.28 1.49 3.32
C ARG A 189 15.42 0.47 4.07
N SER A 190 16.02 -0.65 4.39
CA SER A 190 15.37 -1.71 5.15
C SER A 190 15.34 -1.37 6.64
N ARG A 191 14.30 -1.77 7.32
CA ARG A 191 14.24 -1.83 8.78
C ARG A 191 14.92 -3.12 9.25
N THR A 192 15.42 -3.14 10.47
CA THR A 192 15.97 -4.38 11.04
C THR A 192 14.86 -5.42 11.27
N ILE A 193 15.21 -6.70 11.30
CA ILE A 193 14.25 -7.77 11.64
C ILE A 193 13.64 -7.51 13.03
N GLU A 194 14.46 -7.12 13.98
CA GLU A 194 14.06 -6.85 15.36
C GLU A 194 13.04 -5.73 15.46
N ASP A 195 13.21 -4.64 14.70
CA ASP A 195 12.26 -3.52 14.68
C ASP A 195 10.92 -3.92 14.04
N CYS A 196 10.98 -4.69 12.94
CA CYS A 196 9.78 -5.21 12.28
C CYS A 196 9.00 -6.17 13.20
N VAL A 197 9.69 -7.10 13.86
CA VAL A 197 9.08 -8.04 14.82
C VAL A 197 8.48 -7.30 16.00
N LYS A 198 9.19 -6.35 16.59
CA LYS A 198 8.70 -5.54 17.72
C LYS A 198 7.43 -4.76 17.38
N GLU A 199 7.34 -4.20 16.17
CA GLU A 199 6.11 -3.55 15.74
C GLU A 199 4.99 -4.57 15.53
N ALA A 200 5.26 -5.68 14.87
CA ALA A 200 4.28 -6.74 14.62
C ALA A 200 3.72 -7.34 15.92
N GLU A 201 4.57 -7.51 16.96
CA GLU A 201 4.14 -7.93 18.30
C GLU A 201 3.17 -6.91 18.94
N LYS A 202 3.47 -5.60 18.83
CA LYS A 202 2.57 -4.54 19.32
C LYS A 202 1.23 -4.57 18.58
N LEU A 203 1.24 -4.74 17.27
CA LEU A 203 0.05 -4.82 16.43
C LEU A 203 -0.80 -6.05 16.81
N ALA A 204 -0.19 -7.22 16.95
CA ALA A 204 -0.85 -8.45 17.38
C ALA A 204 -1.46 -8.32 18.77
N ALA A 205 -0.72 -7.74 19.73
CA ALA A 205 -1.22 -7.45 21.08
C ALA A 205 -2.39 -6.44 21.07
N GLY A 206 -2.44 -5.56 20.05
CA GLY A 206 -3.54 -4.63 19.79
C GLY A 206 -4.76 -5.26 19.11
N GLY A 207 -4.71 -6.56 18.74
CA GLY A 207 -5.83 -7.29 18.14
C GLY A 207 -5.71 -7.51 16.63
N VAL A 208 -4.59 -7.12 16.00
CA VAL A 208 -4.33 -7.43 14.59
C VAL A 208 -4.17 -8.92 14.40
N LYS A 209 -4.90 -9.48 13.47
CA LYS A 209 -4.91 -10.91 13.11
C LYS A 209 -4.31 -11.17 11.73
N GLU A 210 -4.45 -10.21 10.81
CA GLU A 210 -3.80 -10.25 9.49
C GLU A 210 -2.76 -9.15 9.37
N LEU A 211 -1.56 -9.53 8.92
CA LEU A 211 -0.45 -8.63 8.67
C LEU A 211 -0.02 -8.72 7.22
N THR A 212 -0.11 -7.61 6.47
CA THR A 212 0.38 -7.54 5.10
C THR A 212 1.72 -6.82 5.05
N VAL A 213 2.77 -7.56 4.69
CA VAL A 213 4.15 -7.07 4.58
C VAL A 213 4.32 -6.30 3.28
N VAL A 214 4.78 -5.05 3.37
CA VAL A 214 4.91 -4.14 2.21
C VAL A 214 6.24 -3.38 2.21
N ALA A 215 6.77 -3.17 1.02
CA ALA A 215 7.83 -2.22 0.65
C ALA A 215 7.61 -1.85 -0.81
N GLN A 216 8.48 -1.07 -1.43
CA GLN A 216 8.45 -0.88 -2.89
C GLN A 216 8.91 -2.15 -3.65
N ASP A 217 9.80 -2.91 -3.03
CA ASP A 217 10.24 -4.25 -3.43
C ASP A 217 10.53 -5.04 -2.16
N THR A 218 9.64 -5.94 -1.78
CA THR A 218 9.79 -6.74 -0.55
C THR A 218 10.87 -7.80 -0.68
N THR A 219 11.14 -8.28 -1.90
CA THR A 219 12.17 -9.30 -2.13
C THR A 219 13.60 -8.76 -2.02
N ALA A 220 13.80 -7.44 -2.13
CA ALA A 220 15.08 -6.78 -1.89
C ALA A 220 15.35 -6.50 -0.39
N TYR A 221 14.39 -6.76 0.49
CA TYR A 221 14.51 -6.48 1.92
C TYR A 221 15.80 -7.08 2.50
N GLY A 222 16.56 -6.23 3.18
CA GLY A 222 17.79 -6.63 3.88
C GLY A 222 19.06 -6.56 3.03
N GLU A 223 18.97 -6.39 1.70
CA GLU A 223 20.19 -6.32 0.86
C GLU A 223 21.10 -5.16 1.28
N ASP A 224 20.52 -4.02 1.66
CA ASP A 224 21.24 -2.81 2.06
C ASP A 224 21.90 -2.90 3.44
N ILE A 225 21.33 -3.64 4.39
CA ILE A 225 21.81 -3.72 5.77
C ILE A 225 22.49 -5.05 6.13
N TYR A 226 22.12 -6.15 5.46
CA TYR A 226 22.67 -7.50 5.73
C TYR A 226 23.50 -8.05 4.55
N GLY A 227 23.54 -7.34 3.41
CA GLY A 227 24.29 -7.76 2.21
C GLY A 227 23.64 -8.92 1.43
N ARG A 228 22.42 -9.32 1.77
CA ARG A 228 21.64 -10.37 1.09
C ARG A 228 20.13 -10.17 1.33
N PRO A 229 19.27 -10.75 0.48
CA PRO A 229 17.83 -10.77 0.75
C PRO A 229 17.52 -11.51 2.06
N MET A 230 16.67 -10.92 2.90
CA MET A 230 16.31 -11.41 4.23
C MET A 230 14.80 -11.61 4.42
N LEU A 231 14.01 -11.52 3.35
CA LEU A 231 12.56 -11.62 3.47
C LEU A 231 12.12 -12.98 4.08
N ALA A 232 12.74 -14.09 3.66
CA ALA A 232 12.39 -15.41 4.18
C ALA A 232 12.62 -15.51 5.70
N GLU A 233 13.75 -14.97 6.19
CA GLU A 233 14.05 -14.93 7.63
C GLU A 233 13.05 -14.06 8.39
N LEU A 234 12.76 -12.87 7.88
CA LEU A 234 11.77 -11.99 8.51
C LEU A 234 10.41 -12.67 8.60
N LEU A 235 9.94 -13.30 7.52
CA LEU A 235 8.65 -14.00 7.52
C LEU A 235 8.58 -15.13 8.54
N ARG A 236 9.67 -15.92 8.69
CA ARG A 236 9.76 -16.96 9.74
C ARG A 236 9.67 -16.37 11.15
N GLU A 237 10.33 -15.23 11.41
CA GLU A 237 10.23 -14.57 12.71
C GLU A 237 8.81 -14.03 12.96
N LEU A 238 8.18 -13.43 11.96
CA LEU A 238 6.79 -12.94 12.07
C LEU A 238 5.80 -14.10 12.34
N CYS A 239 6.03 -15.29 11.76
CA CYS A 239 5.18 -16.47 12.00
C CYS A 239 5.19 -16.96 13.45
N LYS A 240 6.24 -16.64 14.22
CA LYS A 240 6.33 -17.01 15.64
C LYS A 240 5.43 -16.16 16.55
N ILE A 241 4.97 -15.00 16.06
CA ILE A 241 4.18 -14.05 16.87
C ILE A 241 2.81 -14.65 17.16
N GLU A 242 2.46 -14.77 18.41
CA GLU A 242 1.11 -15.18 18.84
C GLU A 242 0.08 -14.09 18.47
N GLY A 243 -1.15 -14.49 18.15
CA GLY A 243 -2.23 -13.59 17.77
C GLY A 243 -2.32 -13.28 16.28
N LEU A 244 -1.23 -13.35 15.52
CA LEU A 244 -1.29 -13.30 14.06
C LEU A 244 -1.80 -14.63 13.51
N HIS A 245 -2.77 -14.53 12.60
CA HIS A 245 -3.37 -15.68 11.92
C HIS A 245 -2.94 -15.74 10.45
N TRP A 246 -3.04 -14.62 9.73
CA TRP A 246 -2.55 -14.51 8.35
C TRP A 246 -1.40 -13.50 8.23
N ILE A 247 -0.38 -13.90 7.49
CA ILE A 247 0.71 -13.02 7.05
C ILE A 247 0.77 -13.10 5.54
N ARG A 248 0.69 -11.97 4.87
CA ARG A 248 0.72 -11.80 3.42
C ARG A 248 1.90 -10.94 3.01
N THR A 249 2.45 -11.19 1.82
CA THR A 249 3.51 -10.36 1.24
C THR A 249 3.07 -9.82 -0.10
N LEU A 250 3.20 -8.52 -0.32
CA LEU A 250 2.95 -7.86 -1.61
C LEU A 250 4.24 -7.30 -2.20
N TYR A 251 4.20 -6.95 -3.48
CA TYR A 251 5.29 -6.30 -4.22
C TYR A 251 6.59 -7.13 -4.27
N THR A 252 6.48 -8.39 -4.71
CA THR A 252 7.65 -9.27 -4.92
C THR A 252 8.22 -9.08 -6.32
N TYR A 253 9.54 -8.88 -6.41
CA TYR A 253 10.21 -8.71 -7.70
C TYR A 253 10.67 -10.07 -8.25
N PRO A 254 10.38 -10.42 -9.53
CA PRO A 254 10.51 -11.79 -10.04
C PRO A 254 11.92 -12.37 -9.94
N ASP A 255 12.97 -11.60 -10.22
CA ASP A 255 14.35 -12.10 -10.24
C ASP A 255 14.99 -12.28 -8.84
N ARG A 256 14.27 -11.93 -7.77
CA ARG A 256 14.68 -12.12 -6.37
C ARG A 256 13.82 -13.15 -5.61
N ILE A 257 12.93 -13.85 -6.30
CA ILE A 257 12.14 -14.94 -5.68
C ILE A 257 13.05 -16.17 -5.57
N THR A 258 13.63 -16.38 -4.37
CA THR A 258 14.55 -17.47 -4.07
C THR A 258 13.82 -18.78 -3.74
N ASP A 259 14.54 -19.91 -3.84
CA ASP A 259 14.04 -21.21 -3.38
C ASP A 259 13.70 -21.19 -1.89
N GLU A 260 14.51 -20.54 -1.08
CA GLU A 260 14.29 -20.37 0.36
C GLU A 260 12.97 -19.64 0.65
N LEU A 261 12.66 -18.56 -0.09
CA LEU A 261 11.39 -17.85 0.05
C LEU A 261 10.19 -18.74 -0.29
N LEU A 262 10.29 -19.50 -1.40
CA LEU A 262 9.22 -20.41 -1.82
C LEU A 262 8.99 -21.53 -0.79
N GLU A 263 10.07 -22.11 -0.25
CA GLU A 263 10.00 -23.13 0.79
C GLU A 263 9.42 -22.57 2.09
N THR A 264 9.81 -21.36 2.48
CA THR A 264 9.25 -20.69 3.65
C THR A 264 7.75 -20.46 3.49
N VAL A 265 7.30 -19.92 2.35
CA VAL A 265 5.86 -19.73 2.09
C VAL A 265 5.11 -21.06 2.03
N ALA A 266 5.72 -22.11 1.49
CA ALA A 266 5.09 -23.43 1.42
C ALA A 266 4.90 -24.08 2.79
N GLN A 267 5.85 -23.93 3.71
CA GLN A 267 5.91 -24.63 4.99
C GLN A 267 5.19 -23.92 6.13
N GLU A 268 5.26 -22.58 6.17
CA GLU A 268 4.68 -21.81 7.28
C GLU A 268 3.16 -21.70 7.14
N GLU A 269 2.41 -22.15 8.14
CA GLU A 269 0.94 -22.19 8.10
C GLU A 269 0.30 -20.78 8.10
N LYS A 270 0.90 -19.81 8.82
CA LYS A 270 0.41 -18.44 8.89
C LYS A 270 0.66 -17.65 7.60
N LEU A 271 1.62 -18.09 6.76
CA LEU A 271 1.84 -17.46 5.47
C LEU A 271 0.75 -17.89 4.48
N VAL A 272 -0.09 -16.95 4.06
CA VAL A 272 -1.06 -17.20 2.99
C VAL A 272 -0.29 -17.52 1.71
N LYS A 273 -0.78 -18.53 0.96
CA LYS A 273 -0.14 -18.99 -0.27
C LYS A 273 -0.47 -18.01 -1.41
N TYR A 274 0.11 -16.84 -1.35
CA TYR A 274 -0.17 -15.72 -2.24
C TYR A 274 1.13 -15.02 -2.65
N PHE A 275 1.32 -14.78 -3.95
CA PHE A 275 2.41 -13.99 -4.50
C PHE A 275 1.88 -12.89 -5.41
N ASP A 276 2.18 -11.65 -5.08
CA ASP A 276 2.00 -10.49 -5.95
C ASP A 276 3.33 -10.20 -6.66
N ILE A 277 3.38 -10.53 -7.95
CA ILE A 277 4.59 -10.47 -8.79
C ILE A 277 4.34 -9.53 -9.97
N PRO A 278 4.61 -8.22 -9.84
CA PRO A 278 4.43 -7.28 -10.94
C PRO A 278 5.44 -7.57 -12.08
N LEU A 279 5.05 -8.36 -13.06
CA LEU A 279 5.90 -8.70 -14.22
C LEU A 279 6.11 -7.50 -15.13
N GLN A 280 5.10 -6.66 -15.27
CA GLN A 280 4.99 -5.48 -16.12
C GLN A 280 4.91 -5.83 -17.62
N HIS A 281 5.79 -6.67 -18.14
CA HIS A 281 5.79 -7.25 -19.47
C HIS A 281 6.48 -8.62 -19.47
N VAL A 282 6.49 -9.33 -20.62
CA VAL A 282 7.16 -10.64 -20.74
C VAL A 282 8.16 -10.68 -21.89
N ASN A 283 8.06 -9.79 -22.88
CA ASN A 283 9.02 -9.70 -23.96
C ASN A 283 10.36 -9.16 -23.46
N GLY A 284 11.46 -9.87 -23.76
CA GLY A 284 12.79 -9.55 -23.24
C GLY A 284 13.33 -8.18 -23.69
N ASP A 285 12.99 -7.72 -24.91
CA ASP A 285 13.42 -6.40 -25.40
C ASP A 285 12.70 -5.27 -24.67
N ILE A 286 11.38 -5.42 -24.43
CA ILE A 286 10.59 -4.46 -23.65
C ILE A 286 11.07 -4.43 -22.20
N LEU A 287 11.26 -5.58 -21.57
CA LEU A 287 11.77 -5.67 -20.18
C LEU A 287 13.15 -5.02 -20.06
N LYS A 288 14.04 -5.23 -21.03
CA LYS A 288 15.35 -4.57 -21.05
C LYS A 288 15.21 -3.04 -21.17
N ARG A 289 14.29 -2.54 -22.01
CA ARG A 289 14.00 -1.10 -22.10
C ARG A 289 13.38 -0.56 -20.80
N MET A 290 12.61 -1.37 -20.09
CA MET A 290 12.09 -1.06 -18.75
C MET A 290 13.16 -1.10 -17.64
N ASN A 291 14.41 -1.47 -17.95
CA ASN A 291 15.48 -1.79 -17.00
C ASN A 291 15.07 -2.92 -16.05
N ARG A 292 14.41 -3.95 -16.59
CA ARG A 292 13.99 -5.17 -15.87
C ARG A 292 14.68 -6.39 -16.49
N LYS A 293 14.87 -7.41 -15.65
CA LYS A 293 15.44 -8.69 -16.08
C LYS A 293 14.32 -9.67 -16.45
N GLY A 294 14.65 -10.62 -17.32
CA GLY A 294 13.78 -11.69 -17.72
C GLY A 294 13.36 -11.59 -19.17
N ASP A 295 12.70 -12.63 -19.62
CA ASP A 295 12.09 -12.87 -20.90
C ASP A 295 10.94 -13.86 -20.75
N TYR A 296 10.25 -14.17 -21.84
CA TYR A 296 9.12 -15.09 -21.83
C TYR A 296 9.43 -16.44 -21.17
N GLU A 297 10.55 -17.06 -21.55
CA GLU A 297 10.94 -18.39 -21.10
C GLU A 297 11.29 -18.40 -19.61
N SER A 298 12.09 -17.46 -19.16
CA SER A 298 12.53 -17.37 -17.76
C SER A 298 11.37 -17.03 -16.81
N LEU A 299 10.48 -16.12 -17.21
CA LEU A 299 9.29 -15.77 -16.44
C LEU A 299 8.27 -16.92 -16.43
N SER A 300 8.11 -17.61 -17.56
CA SER A 300 7.30 -18.83 -17.65
C SER A 300 7.80 -19.91 -16.69
N ALA A 301 9.11 -20.18 -16.69
CA ALA A 301 9.72 -21.15 -15.78
C ALA A 301 9.57 -20.74 -14.31
N LEU A 302 9.67 -19.45 -13.99
CA LEU A 302 9.44 -18.94 -12.63
C LEU A 302 8.01 -19.21 -12.14
N ILE A 303 7.01 -18.88 -12.94
CA ILE A 303 5.60 -19.11 -12.60
C ILE A 303 5.32 -20.61 -12.38
N ASP A 304 5.84 -21.47 -13.27
CA ASP A 304 5.67 -22.91 -13.15
C ASP A 304 6.39 -23.46 -11.90
N LYS A 305 7.58 -22.96 -11.58
CA LYS A 305 8.33 -23.30 -10.38
C LYS A 305 7.57 -22.92 -9.10
N ILE A 306 6.98 -21.72 -9.06
CA ILE A 306 6.21 -21.27 -7.89
C ILE A 306 5.01 -22.21 -7.67
N ARG A 307 4.25 -22.52 -8.73
CA ARG A 307 3.12 -23.45 -8.65
C ARG A 307 3.52 -24.87 -8.22
N ALA A 308 4.66 -25.33 -8.69
CA ALA A 308 5.18 -26.65 -8.31
C ALA A 308 5.63 -26.73 -6.83
N LYS A 309 6.20 -25.65 -6.30
CA LYS A 309 6.72 -25.62 -4.92
C LYS A 309 5.66 -25.21 -3.88
N VAL A 310 4.71 -24.35 -4.23
CA VAL A 310 3.71 -23.82 -3.31
C VAL A 310 2.31 -24.28 -3.75
N SER A 311 1.87 -25.37 -3.17
CA SER A 311 0.56 -25.96 -3.51
C SER A 311 -0.59 -25.00 -3.16
N GLY A 312 -1.54 -24.83 -4.07
CA GLY A 312 -2.69 -23.95 -3.89
C GLY A 312 -2.35 -22.46 -3.92
N VAL A 313 -1.21 -22.09 -4.50
CA VAL A 313 -0.78 -20.70 -4.57
C VAL A 313 -1.70 -19.85 -5.44
N THR A 314 -2.07 -18.69 -4.93
CA THR A 314 -2.68 -17.60 -5.69
C THR A 314 -1.60 -16.73 -6.28
N LEU A 315 -1.62 -16.53 -7.58
CA LEU A 315 -0.67 -15.67 -8.30
C LEU A 315 -1.38 -14.41 -8.78
N ARG A 316 -0.89 -13.27 -8.29
CA ARG A 316 -1.26 -11.95 -8.77
C ARG A 316 -0.13 -11.36 -9.59
N THR A 317 -0.46 -10.67 -10.68
CA THR A 317 0.50 -9.91 -11.48
C THR A 317 -0.05 -8.53 -11.85
N THR A 318 0.86 -7.66 -12.24
CA THR A 318 0.56 -6.36 -12.84
C THR A 318 1.30 -6.24 -14.15
N LEU A 319 0.61 -5.77 -15.19
CA LEU A 319 1.15 -5.57 -16.53
C LEU A 319 1.01 -4.11 -16.96
N ILE A 320 1.88 -3.70 -17.89
CA ILE A 320 1.84 -2.39 -18.54
C ILE A 320 1.78 -2.62 -20.04
N THR A 321 0.77 -2.06 -20.71
CA THR A 321 0.61 -2.06 -22.16
C THR A 321 1.00 -0.72 -22.77
N GLY A 322 1.45 -0.74 -24.03
CA GLY A 322 1.81 0.49 -24.75
C GLY A 322 3.07 1.16 -24.22
N PHE A 323 4.01 0.39 -23.67
CA PHE A 323 5.34 0.91 -23.36
C PHE A 323 6.03 1.41 -24.62
N PRO A 324 6.80 2.53 -24.59
CA PRO A 324 7.44 3.08 -25.80
C PRO A 324 8.15 2.03 -26.65
N GLY A 325 7.78 1.93 -27.93
CA GLY A 325 8.31 0.98 -28.90
C GLY A 325 7.78 -0.46 -28.81
N GLU A 326 6.73 -0.71 -28.01
CA GLU A 326 6.03 -2.01 -28.00
C GLU A 326 5.32 -2.24 -29.36
N THR A 327 5.70 -3.31 -30.06
CA THR A 327 5.06 -3.71 -31.31
C THR A 327 3.82 -4.58 -31.09
N ASP A 328 3.03 -4.79 -32.17
CA ASP A 328 1.87 -5.68 -32.10
C ASP A 328 2.29 -7.14 -31.82
N GLU A 329 3.42 -7.59 -32.36
CA GLU A 329 3.96 -8.93 -32.10
C GLU A 329 4.33 -9.09 -30.60
N GLN A 330 4.96 -8.08 -30.01
CA GLN A 330 5.33 -8.10 -28.59
C GLN A 330 4.12 -8.04 -27.68
N PHE A 331 3.09 -7.29 -28.06
CA PHE A 331 1.80 -7.31 -27.37
C PHE A 331 1.11 -8.69 -27.50
N CYS A 332 1.10 -9.30 -28.69
CA CYS A 332 0.57 -10.66 -28.88
C CYS A 332 1.29 -11.69 -28.01
N GLU A 333 2.61 -11.57 -27.84
CA GLU A 333 3.40 -12.41 -26.94
C GLU A 333 2.96 -12.23 -25.47
N LEU A 334 2.72 -10.98 -25.03
CA LEU A 334 2.18 -10.68 -23.70
C LEU A 334 0.78 -11.33 -23.48
N ALA A 335 -0.10 -11.15 -24.47
CA ALA A 335 -1.45 -11.73 -24.43
C ALA A 335 -1.44 -13.26 -24.40
N GLN A 336 -0.56 -13.89 -25.18
CA GLN A 336 -0.37 -15.33 -25.17
C GLN A 336 0.12 -15.83 -23.79
N PHE A 337 1.05 -15.11 -23.16
CA PHE A 337 1.54 -15.46 -21.83
C PHE A 337 0.43 -15.42 -20.77
N VAL A 338 -0.42 -14.40 -20.79
CA VAL A 338 -1.59 -14.30 -19.88
C VAL A 338 -2.51 -15.50 -20.07
N LYS A 339 -2.81 -15.85 -21.32
CA LYS A 339 -3.66 -16.99 -21.68
C LYS A 339 -3.07 -18.33 -21.22
N GLU A 340 -1.75 -18.50 -21.32
CA GLU A 340 -1.06 -19.74 -20.93
C GLU A 340 -0.90 -19.85 -19.41
N LYS A 341 -0.47 -18.74 -18.76
CA LYS A 341 -0.16 -18.77 -17.33
C LYS A 341 -1.37 -18.61 -16.44
N ARG A 342 -2.49 -18.07 -16.93
CA ARG A 342 -3.77 -18.03 -16.22
C ARG A 342 -3.59 -17.57 -14.77
N PHE A 343 -3.29 -16.29 -14.60
CA PHE A 343 -3.14 -15.68 -13.27
C PHE A 343 -4.48 -15.68 -12.52
N ASP A 344 -4.43 -15.84 -11.20
CA ASP A 344 -5.62 -15.78 -10.35
C ASP A 344 -6.13 -14.35 -10.23
N ARG A 345 -5.20 -13.41 -10.16
CA ARG A 345 -5.46 -11.97 -10.13
C ARG A 345 -4.50 -11.26 -11.08
N LEU A 346 -5.00 -10.31 -11.85
CA LEU A 346 -4.19 -9.52 -12.75
C LEU A 346 -4.76 -8.10 -12.87
N GLY A 347 -3.89 -7.10 -12.73
CA GLY A 347 -4.18 -5.73 -13.12
C GLY A 347 -3.35 -5.35 -14.34
N CYS A 348 -3.96 -4.66 -15.31
CA CYS A 348 -3.27 -4.13 -16.46
C CYS A 348 -3.48 -2.61 -16.53
N PHE A 349 -2.40 -1.88 -16.78
CA PHE A 349 -2.41 -0.43 -16.89
C PHE A 349 -1.82 -0.01 -18.22
N THR A 350 -2.29 1.11 -18.76
CA THR A 350 -1.61 1.78 -19.87
C THR A 350 -0.32 2.41 -19.37
N TYR A 351 0.72 2.44 -20.21
CA TYR A 351 1.93 3.18 -19.88
C TYR A 351 1.63 4.68 -19.78
N SER A 352 1.97 5.26 -18.62
CA SER A 352 1.93 6.70 -18.38
C SER A 352 3.32 7.31 -18.50
N ALA A 353 3.47 8.33 -19.33
CA ALA A 353 4.73 9.04 -19.54
C ALA A 353 4.97 10.02 -18.39
N GLU A 354 5.42 9.51 -17.24
CA GLU A 354 5.66 10.31 -16.05
C GLU A 354 6.86 11.23 -16.20
N GLU A 355 6.68 12.49 -15.83
CA GLU A 355 7.75 13.50 -15.81
C GLU A 355 8.98 12.98 -15.10
N ASP A 356 10.15 13.37 -15.58
CA ASP A 356 11.44 12.99 -15.01
C ASP A 356 11.78 11.50 -15.04
N THR A 357 10.97 10.66 -15.66
CA THR A 357 11.32 9.26 -15.89
C THR A 357 12.11 9.09 -17.18
N VAL A 358 12.96 8.07 -17.22
CA VAL A 358 13.77 7.80 -18.42
C VAL A 358 12.88 7.42 -19.61
N ALA A 359 11.85 6.61 -19.37
CA ALA A 359 10.96 6.14 -20.41
C ALA A 359 10.12 7.27 -21.05
N ALA A 360 9.85 8.36 -20.34
CA ALA A 360 9.17 9.51 -20.92
C ALA A 360 9.97 10.20 -22.03
N THR A 361 11.31 10.03 -22.04
CA THR A 361 12.20 10.58 -23.05
C THR A 361 12.42 9.65 -24.27
N PHE A 362 11.88 8.44 -24.23
CA PHE A 362 12.05 7.50 -25.32
C PHE A 362 11.29 7.99 -26.55
N PRO A 363 11.89 7.86 -27.74
CA PRO A 363 11.13 7.98 -28.99
C PRO A 363 10.10 6.83 -29.06
N ASP A 364 9.31 6.80 -30.07
CA ASP A 364 8.34 5.72 -30.34
C ASP A 364 7.27 5.57 -29.25
N GLN A 365 6.81 6.69 -28.68
CA GLN A 365 5.64 6.72 -27.80
C GLN A 365 4.42 6.16 -28.54
N ILE A 366 3.68 5.28 -27.89
CA ILE A 366 2.45 4.69 -28.42
C ILE A 366 1.30 5.66 -28.16
N ASP A 367 0.38 5.78 -29.11
CA ASP A 367 -0.82 6.60 -28.94
C ASP A 367 -1.77 6.04 -27.89
N GLU A 368 -2.52 6.92 -27.25
CA GLU A 368 -3.36 6.54 -26.08
C GLU A 368 -4.45 5.53 -26.46
N GLN A 369 -5.01 5.59 -27.68
CA GLN A 369 -6.04 4.64 -28.08
C GLN A 369 -5.47 3.22 -28.20
N THR A 370 -4.31 3.08 -28.85
CA THR A 370 -3.62 1.77 -28.94
C THR A 370 -3.27 1.21 -27.55
N LYS A 371 -2.79 2.05 -26.62
CA LYS A 371 -2.53 1.62 -25.23
C LYS A 371 -3.80 1.10 -24.58
N GLN A 372 -4.89 1.85 -24.71
CA GLN A 372 -6.19 1.53 -24.12
C GLN A 372 -6.74 0.23 -24.71
N ASP A 373 -6.75 0.08 -26.02
CA ASP A 373 -7.23 -1.13 -26.71
C ASP A 373 -6.46 -2.37 -26.25
N ARG A 374 -5.13 -2.24 -26.10
CA ARG A 374 -4.29 -3.34 -25.61
C ARG A 374 -4.61 -3.69 -24.14
N MET A 375 -4.79 -2.69 -23.28
CA MET A 375 -5.13 -2.89 -21.89
C MET A 375 -6.49 -3.58 -21.74
N GLU A 376 -7.51 -3.11 -22.48
CA GLU A 376 -8.87 -3.68 -22.48
C GLU A 376 -8.84 -5.14 -22.95
N ASN A 377 -8.08 -5.47 -24.00
CA ASN A 377 -7.90 -6.85 -24.45
C ASN A 377 -7.34 -7.77 -23.35
N ILE A 378 -6.30 -7.32 -22.63
CA ILE A 378 -5.72 -8.10 -21.52
C ILE A 378 -6.76 -8.27 -20.39
N MET A 379 -7.50 -7.22 -20.05
CA MET A 379 -8.49 -7.26 -18.97
C MET A 379 -9.71 -8.14 -19.32
N GLU A 380 -10.16 -8.15 -20.58
CA GLU A 380 -11.23 -9.06 -21.06
C GLU A 380 -10.80 -10.54 -20.97
N MET A 381 -9.57 -10.85 -21.39
CA MET A 381 -9.00 -12.19 -21.21
C MET A 381 -8.92 -12.58 -19.75
N GLN A 382 -8.46 -11.67 -18.88
CA GLN A 382 -8.34 -11.93 -17.45
C GLN A 382 -9.71 -12.12 -16.79
N LEU A 383 -10.73 -11.37 -17.19
CA LEU A 383 -12.09 -11.56 -16.68
C LEU A 383 -12.58 -13.00 -16.95
N THR A 384 -12.35 -13.50 -18.17
CA THR A 384 -12.69 -14.88 -18.53
C THR A 384 -11.91 -15.89 -17.68
N ILE A 385 -10.60 -15.69 -17.51
CA ILE A 385 -9.74 -16.56 -16.68
C ILE A 385 -10.18 -16.54 -15.21
N ALA A 386 -10.50 -15.35 -14.68
CA ALA A 386 -10.95 -15.20 -13.29
C ALA A 386 -12.29 -15.92 -13.05
N ALA A 387 -13.24 -15.79 -13.99
CA ALA A 387 -14.53 -16.48 -13.92
C ALA A 387 -14.34 -18.00 -13.88
N GLU A 388 -13.55 -18.57 -14.80
CA GLU A 388 -13.27 -20.01 -14.83
C GLU A 388 -12.61 -20.50 -13.53
N LYS A 389 -11.63 -19.76 -13.00
CA LYS A 389 -10.95 -20.10 -11.74
C LYS A 389 -11.84 -19.94 -10.51
N ASN A 390 -12.76 -18.99 -10.51
CA ASN A 390 -13.72 -18.85 -9.42
C ASN A 390 -14.75 -19.98 -9.47
N GLU A 391 -15.20 -20.39 -10.66
CA GLU A 391 -16.11 -21.55 -10.84
C GLU A 391 -15.49 -22.85 -10.29
N GLU A 392 -14.17 -23.05 -10.43
CA GLU A 392 -13.45 -24.19 -9.84
C GLU A 392 -13.54 -24.22 -8.29
N LYS A 393 -13.85 -23.10 -7.63
CA LYS A 393 -14.01 -23.01 -6.18
C LYS A 393 -15.40 -23.33 -5.70
N VAL A 394 -16.41 -23.36 -6.58
CA VAL A 394 -17.79 -23.67 -6.22
C VAL A 394 -17.87 -25.07 -5.61
N GLY A 395 -18.56 -25.19 -4.48
CA GLY A 395 -18.67 -26.43 -3.68
C GLY A 395 -17.51 -26.63 -2.70
N THR A 396 -16.43 -25.86 -2.76
CA THR A 396 -15.34 -25.93 -1.77
C THR A 396 -15.65 -25.12 -0.52
N VAL A 397 -14.92 -25.39 0.55
CA VAL A 397 -14.98 -24.62 1.80
C VAL A 397 -13.67 -23.87 1.99
N THR A 398 -13.76 -22.58 2.21
CA THR A 398 -12.62 -21.72 2.45
C THR A 398 -12.72 -21.01 3.79
N GLU A 399 -11.56 -20.62 4.37
CA GLU A 399 -11.52 -19.75 5.52
C GLU A 399 -11.71 -18.30 5.07
N VAL A 400 -12.45 -17.49 5.85
CA VAL A 400 -12.79 -16.10 5.54
C VAL A 400 -12.55 -15.22 6.75
N LEU A 401 -11.80 -14.15 6.60
CA LEU A 401 -11.74 -13.04 7.55
C LEU A 401 -12.93 -12.11 7.30
N ILE A 402 -13.81 -11.97 8.28
CA ILE A 402 -15.01 -11.14 8.17
C ILE A 402 -14.61 -9.67 8.23
N GLU A 403 -14.91 -8.90 7.19
CA GLU A 403 -14.61 -7.47 7.13
C GLU A 403 -15.82 -6.58 7.42
N GLY A 404 -17.03 -7.08 7.17
CA GLY A 404 -18.21 -6.27 7.39
C GLY A 404 -19.52 -6.98 7.13
N TRP A 405 -20.57 -6.17 7.28
CA TRP A 405 -21.95 -6.50 6.96
C TRP A 405 -22.46 -5.49 5.92
N ASP A 406 -23.06 -5.95 4.86
CA ASP A 406 -23.69 -5.11 3.86
C ASP A 406 -25.20 -4.99 4.17
N ASP A 407 -25.62 -3.79 4.50
CA ASP A 407 -27.01 -3.52 4.87
C ASP A 407 -27.99 -3.55 3.69
N TYR A 408 -27.49 -3.40 2.47
CA TYR A 408 -28.32 -3.41 1.27
C TYR A 408 -28.68 -4.83 0.83
N ILE A 409 -27.66 -5.68 0.66
CA ILE A 409 -27.83 -7.08 0.25
C ILE A 409 -28.02 -8.04 1.44
N LYS A 410 -27.93 -7.56 2.69
CA LYS A 410 -28.15 -8.30 3.93
C LYS A 410 -27.30 -9.56 4.07
N CYS A 411 -26.00 -9.44 3.80
CA CYS A 411 -25.03 -10.50 3.98
C CYS A 411 -23.73 -10.00 4.61
N TYR A 412 -22.93 -10.92 5.14
CA TYR A 412 -21.56 -10.64 5.53
C TYR A 412 -20.66 -10.64 4.30
N PHE A 413 -19.58 -9.88 4.40
CA PHE A 413 -18.50 -9.94 3.40
C PHE A 413 -17.15 -10.02 4.09
N GLY A 414 -16.19 -10.57 3.37
CA GLY A 414 -14.82 -10.70 3.86
C GLY A 414 -13.87 -11.16 2.76
N ARG A 415 -12.66 -11.54 3.15
CA ARG A 415 -11.62 -12.00 2.23
C ARG A 415 -11.18 -13.43 2.57
N THR A 416 -10.77 -14.14 1.54
CA THR A 416 -10.10 -15.43 1.65
C THR A 416 -8.58 -15.28 1.68
N PRO A 417 -7.80 -16.36 1.95
CA PRO A 417 -6.34 -16.30 1.78
C PRO A 417 -5.90 -15.91 0.35
N ALA A 418 -6.77 -16.08 -0.64
CA ALA A 418 -6.51 -15.75 -2.03
C ALA A 418 -6.76 -14.27 -2.39
N ASP A 419 -7.16 -13.43 -1.42
CA ASP A 419 -7.57 -12.06 -1.70
C ASP A 419 -6.79 -11.07 -0.83
N ALA A 420 -6.01 -10.21 -1.46
CA ALA A 420 -5.28 -9.14 -0.78
C ALA A 420 -6.22 -7.96 -0.44
N PRO A 421 -5.97 -7.24 0.68
CA PRO A 421 -6.77 -6.08 1.06
C PRO A 421 -6.81 -5.03 -0.05
N GLU A 422 -7.99 -4.46 -0.29
CA GLU A 422 -8.26 -3.30 -1.15
C GLU A 422 -7.99 -3.48 -2.66
N VAL A 423 -7.36 -4.57 -3.09
CA VAL A 423 -6.97 -4.77 -4.50
C VAL A 423 -7.58 -5.99 -5.17
N ASP A 424 -8.05 -6.98 -4.40
CA ASP A 424 -8.67 -8.20 -4.93
C ASP A 424 -10.16 -8.27 -4.59
N GLY A 425 -10.82 -9.33 -5.05
CA GLY A 425 -12.23 -9.57 -4.80
C GLY A 425 -12.56 -9.91 -3.35
N LYS A 426 -13.85 -10.11 -3.09
CA LYS A 426 -14.41 -10.48 -1.79
C LYS A 426 -15.22 -11.75 -1.89
N ILE A 427 -15.56 -12.30 -0.74
CA ILE A 427 -16.62 -13.30 -0.62
C ILE A 427 -17.78 -12.71 0.16
N PHE A 428 -18.99 -12.77 -0.43
CA PHE A 428 -20.24 -12.41 0.22
C PHE A 428 -20.93 -13.68 0.67
N PHE A 429 -21.39 -13.73 1.92
CA PHE A 429 -21.96 -14.97 2.45
C PHE A 429 -23.07 -14.73 3.47
N MET A 430 -24.02 -15.67 3.50
CA MET A 430 -25.14 -15.66 4.43
C MET A 430 -24.79 -16.44 5.69
N SER A 431 -25.37 -16.02 6.83
CA SER A 431 -25.27 -16.71 8.10
C SER A 431 -26.61 -16.70 8.82
N THR A 432 -26.95 -17.83 9.43
CA THR A 432 -28.16 -17.98 10.26
C THR A 432 -28.01 -17.40 11.67
N ARG A 433 -26.76 -17.03 12.06
CA ARG A 433 -26.44 -16.46 13.37
C ARG A 433 -25.62 -15.16 13.21
N PRO A 434 -25.67 -14.25 14.19
CA PRO A 434 -24.78 -13.09 14.19
C PRO A 434 -23.31 -13.51 14.27
N LEU A 435 -22.46 -12.82 13.49
CA LEU A 435 -21.01 -13.00 13.45
C LEU A 435 -20.30 -11.73 13.88
N VAL A 436 -19.08 -11.89 14.39
CA VAL A 436 -18.24 -10.77 14.83
C VAL A 436 -17.28 -10.39 13.72
N ILE A 437 -17.30 -9.09 13.33
CA ILE A 437 -16.35 -8.55 12.33
C ILE A 437 -14.93 -8.69 12.86
N GLY A 438 -14.00 -9.12 12.02
CA GLY A 438 -12.62 -9.41 12.40
C GLY A 438 -12.39 -10.85 12.92
N GLU A 439 -13.41 -11.71 12.90
CA GLU A 439 -13.23 -13.14 13.15
C GLU A 439 -13.06 -13.93 11.87
N PHE A 440 -12.47 -15.11 12.01
CA PHE A 440 -12.33 -16.10 10.93
C PHE A 440 -13.47 -17.10 11.02
N VAL A 441 -14.04 -17.39 9.85
CA VAL A 441 -15.10 -18.41 9.71
C VAL A 441 -14.83 -19.29 8.49
N ARG A 442 -15.46 -20.44 8.46
CA ARG A 442 -15.45 -21.29 7.27
C ARG A 442 -16.72 -21.01 6.45
N VAL A 443 -16.53 -20.78 5.17
CA VAL A 443 -17.63 -20.49 4.23
C VAL A 443 -17.57 -21.48 3.08
N ARG A 444 -18.72 -22.06 2.76
CA ARG A 444 -18.90 -22.88 1.56
C ARG A 444 -19.21 -21.95 0.39
N VAL A 445 -18.40 -22.02 -0.65
CA VAL A 445 -18.63 -21.28 -1.90
C VAL A 445 -19.74 -21.94 -2.68
N ASN A 446 -20.80 -21.21 -2.99
CA ASN A 446 -21.98 -21.72 -3.69
C ASN A 446 -22.09 -21.19 -5.11
N ASP A 447 -21.55 -19.98 -5.38
CA ASP A 447 -21.66 -19.31 -6.67
C ASP A 447 -20.53 -18.26 -6.83
N THR A 448 -20.48 -17.62 -7.98
CA THR A 448 -19.48 -16.57 -8.31
C THR A 448 -20.17 -15.35 -8.90
N LEU A 449 -19.54 -14.18 -8.72
CA LEU A 449 -20.00 -12.93 -9.31
C LEU A 449 -18.77 -12.13 -9.78
N ASP A 450 -18.45 -12.18 -11.07
CA ASP A 450 -17.26 -11.57 -11.64
C ASP A 450 -15.97 -11.99 -10.90
N TYR A 451 -15.34 -11.08 -10.18
CA TYR A 451 -14.15 -11.35 -9.37
C TYR A 451 -14.46 -11.84 -7.96
N ASP A 452 -15.72 -11.76 -7.52
CA ASP A 452 -16.17 -12.09 -6.16
C ASP A 452 -16.73 -13.51 -6.06
N LEU A 453 -16.83 -13.99 -4.84
CA LEU A 453 -17.43 -15.28 -4.50
C LEU A 453 -18.71 -15.08 -3.69
N LEU A 454 -19.66 -15.99 -3.86
CA LEU A 454 -20.89 -16.05 -3.08
C LEU A 454 -20.91 -17.35 -2.28
N GLY A 455 -21.41 -17.31 -1.05
CA GLY A 455 -21.39 -18.49 -0.19
C GLY A 455 -22.34 -18.46 0.99
N GLU A 456 -22.20 -19.45 1.83
CA GLU A 456 -22.91 -19.58 3.11
C GLU A 456 -21.97 -20.06 4.20
N LEU A 457 -22.27 -19.70 5.43
CA LEU A 457 -21.50 -20.16 6.59
C LEU A 457 -21.55 -21.69 6.67
N GLU A 458 -20.36 -22.31 6.75
CA GLU A 458 -20.26 -23.75 7.03
C GLU A 458 -20.52 -23.98 8.52
N GLU A 459 -21.46 -24.87 8.87
CA GLU A 459 -21.83 -25.17 10.25
C GLU A 459 -20.80 -26.04 11.00
#